data_a0b3b2a333b9107749b9b33ef5320fff
#
_entry.id   a0b3b2a333b9107749b9b33ef5320fff
#
_cell.length_a   1.000
_cell.length_b   1.000
_cell.length_c   1.000
_cell.angle_alpha   90.00
_cell.angle_beta   90.00
_cell.angle_gamma   90.00
#
_symmetry.space_group_name_H-M   'P 1'
#
loop_
_entity.id
_entity.type
_entity.pdbx_description
1 polymer ?
#
loop_
_entity_poly.entity_id
_entity_poly.type
_entity_poly.pdbx_seq_one_letter_code
_entity_poly.pdbx_strand_id
1 'polypeptide(L)'
;MLRGARILTIRGIPVHAHWSSAVIIALVGFNIGGVAGPLVGFLAGLLFLGSVLMHELAHAFTARRFGVPTERITLWGLGGIAALGAEAPTPKAEGWIAAAGPLMSAALGGIGIGGASLLHLLDIRGAAVGVLFWLGLTNAVLAAFNLLPGAPLDGGRIVGAWRWSRHGDRYRARGEAAQLGVILGAGVAAAGAFLALRGIGSLMVPLTGVFIAVNAATERQAALACRRLAGMSVGDLTWFGIARAQPQTDVATMLWERSRLGSAGVVALNDPYGNLLGIVTESRMDRVPEDQRGTTSLGSLMVPAGNLARSRPDESLVYALSRVSPLMPVLTVWADNRLVGVVPTEWLRTRIATH
;
A
#
# COMPACT_ATOMS: atom_id res chain seq x y z
N MET A 1 -7.67 1.50 0.87
CA MET A 1 -6.64 2.36 1.48
C MET A 1 -7.12 2.81 2.86
N LEU A 2 -6.29 2.70 3.90
CA LEU A 2 -6.59 3.19 5.24
C LEU A 2 -6.75 4.72 5.18
N ARG A 3 -7.96 5.23 5.43
CA ARG A 3 -8.21 6.67 5.52
C ARG A 3 -7.84 7.11 6.95
N GLY A 4 -6.78 7.93 7.08
CA GLY A 4 -6.38 8.56 8.33
C GLY A 4 -6.59 10.08 8.28
N ALA A 5 -6.72 10.72 9.43
CA ALA A 5 -6.70 12.17 9.54
C ALA A 5 -5.27 12.67 9.35
N ARG A 6 -5.09 13.77 8.60
CA ARG A 6 -3.79 14.42 8.49
C ARG A 6 -3.46 15.13 9.80
N ILE A 7 -2.35 14.75 10.42
CA ILE A 7 -1.92 15.30 11.72
C ILE A 7 -0.82 16.36 11.57
N LEU A 8 0.10 16.17 10.61
CA LEU A 8 1.20 17.11 10.36
C LEU A 8 1.80 16.92 8.97
N THR A 9 2.75 17.78 8.61
CA THR A 9 3.53 17.66 7.37
C THR A 9 5.00 17.86 7.68
N ILE A 10 5.86 16.89 7.30
CA ILE A 10 7.30 16.93 7.54
C ILE A 10 8.02 17.05 6.20
N ARG A 11 8.71 18.17 5.98
CA ARG A 11 9.42 18.47 4.72
C ARG A 11 8.59 18.18 3.46
N GLY A 12 7.30 18.56 3.49
CA GLY A 12 6.37 18.36 2.38
C GLY A 12 5.76 16.96 2.29
N ILE A 13 6.03 16.03 3.22
CA ILE A 13 5.36 14.73 3.30
C ILE A 13 4.18 14.85 4.28
N PRO A 14 2.94 14.68 3.83
CA PRO A 14 1.80 14.64 4.73
C PRO A 14 1.81 13.36 5.56
N VAL A 15 1.68 13.50 6.88
CA VAL A 15 1.58 12.40 7.84
C VAL A 15 0.13 12.29 8.30
N HIS A 16 -0.43 11.09 8.18
CA HIS A 16 -1.79 10.77 8.57
C HIS A 16 -1.75 9.78 9.74
N ALA A 17 -2.69 9.91 10.67
CA ALA A 17 -2.93 8.92 11.72
C ALA A 17 -4.30 8.26 11.48
N HIS A 18 -4.30 6.94 11.43
CA HIS A 18 -5.52 6.15 11.46
C HIS A 18 -5.98 6.00 12.92
N TRP A 19 -7.29 5.90 13.18
CA TRP A 19 -7.83 5.78 14.54
C TRP A 19 -7.19 4.64 15.35
N SER A 20 -6.75 3.56 14.67
CA SER A 20 -6.10 2.41 15.32
C SER A 20 -4.74 2.74 15.93
N SER A 21 -4.09 3.85 15.56
CA SER A 21 -2.87 4.30 16.24
C SER A 21 -3.14 4.75 17.68
N ALA A 22 -4.36 5.24 17.96
CA ALA A 22 -4.78 5.56 19.33
C ALA A 22 -4.88 4.29 20.21
N VAL A 23 -5.24 3.14 19.61
CA VAL A 23 -5.28 1.85 20.31
C VAL A 23 -3.90 1.45 20.79
N ILE A 24 -2.85 1.64 19.95
CA ILE A 24 -1.47 1.36 20.36
C ILE A 24 -1.02 2.27 21.50
N ILE A 25 -1.33 3.57 21.41
CA ILE A 25 -1.01 4.50 22.50
C ILE A 25 -1.70 4.06 23.80
N ALA A 26 -2.97 3.64 23.70
CA ALA A 26 -3.72 3.17 24.86
C ALA A 26 -3.16 1.85 25.43
N LEU A 27 -2.80 0.88 24.59
CA LEU A 27 -2.21 -0.40 25.02
C LEU A 27 -0.84 -0.19 25.68
N VAL A 28 0.04 0.58 25.08
CA VAL A 28 1.33 0.93 25.66
C VAL A 28 1.13 1.74 26.94
N GLY A 29 0.22 2.72 26.88
CA GLY A 29 -0.15 3.56 28.01
C GLY A 29 -0.65 2.76 29.21
N PHE A 30 -1.51 1.78 28.99
CA PHE A 30 -2.03 0.90 30.04
C PHE A 30 -0.93 0.00 30.64
N ASN A 31 -0.10 -0.63 29.80
CA ASN A 31 0.96 -1.51 30.26
C ASN A 31 2.02 -0.77 31.09
N ILE A 32 2.52 0.35 30.59
CA ILE A 32 3.55 1.14 31.29
C ILE A 32 2.93 1.96 32.42
N GLY A 33 1.74 2.51 32.21
CA GLY A 33 1.01 3.33 33.17
C GLY A 33 0.63 2.58 34.46
N GLY A 34 0.39 1.28 34.37
CA GLY A 34 0.14 0.43 35.55
C GLY A 34 1.35 0.36 36.50
N VAL A 35 2.56 0.59 36.02
CA VAL A 35 3.81 0.52 36.80
C VAL A 35 4.35 1.93 37.12
N ALA A 36 4.30 2.84 36.14
CA ALA A 36 4.98 4.14 36.19
C ALA A 36 4.03 5.36 36.28
N GLY A 37 2.73 5.11 36.29
CA GLY A 37 1.68 6.12 36.30
C GLY A 37 1.13 6.47 34.93
N PRO A 38 -0.17 6.89 34.85
CA PRO A 38 -0.89 7.04 33.59
C PRO A 38 -0.28 8.07 32.65
N LEU A 39 0.26 9.17 33.15
CA LEU A 39 0.92 10.19 32.34
C LEU A 39 2.19 9.65 31.66
N VAL A 40 3.01 8.91 32.42
CA VAL A 40 4.25 8.30 31.93
C VAL A 40 3.91 7.25 30.86
N GLY A 41 2.88 6.45 31.09
CA GLY A 41 2.40 5.47 30.10
C GLY A 41 1.92 6.12 28.81
N PHE A 42 1.13 7.19 28.89
CA PHE A 42 0.67 7.94 27.73
C PHE A 42 1.83 8.54 26.92
N LEU A 43 2.79 9.17 27.61
CA LEU A 43 3.99 9.72 26.96
C LEU A 43 4.85 8.63 26.31
N ALA A 44 4.99 7.47 26.95
CA ALA A 44 5.69 6.31 26.37
C ALA A 44 5.00 5.83 25.06
N GLY A 45 3.66 5.79 25.04
CA GLY A 45 2.90 5.45 23.84
C GLY A 45 3.11 6.46 22.70
N LEU A 46 3.14 7.76 23.01
CA LEU A 46 3.44 8.81 22.01
C LEU A 46 4.88 8.69 21.49
N LEU A 47 5.86 8.46 22.37
CA LEU A 47 7.27 8.27 21.98
C LEU A 47 7.45 7.03 21.11
N PHE A 48 6.76 5.94 21.44
CA PHE A 48 6.75 4.75 20.60
C PHE A 48 6.20 5.03 19.21
N LEU A 49 5.04 5.69 19.11
CA LEU A 49 4.47 6.08 17.81
C LEU A 49 5.41 7.03 17.06
N GLY A 50 6.08 7.93 17.76
CA GLY A 50 7.14 8.79 17.22
C GLY A 50 8.32 8.00 16.66
N SER A 51 8.75 6.93 17.32
CA SER A 51 9.84 6.07 16.82
C SER A 51 9.43 5.30 15.56
N VAL A 52 8.20 4.84 15.48
CA VAL A 52 7.63 4.24 14.24
C VAL A 52 7.60 5.27 13.12
N LEU A 53 7.19 6.51 13.40
CA LEU A 53 7.23 7.59 12.41
C LEU A 53 8.66 7.86 11.92
N MET A 54 9.66 7.84 12.80
CA MET A 54 11.08 8.02 12.42
C MET A 54 11.56 6.88 11.50
N HIS A 55 11.15 5.64 11.75
CA HIS A 55 11.37 4.50 10.88
C HIS A 55 10.83 4.76 9.46
N GLU A 56 9.55 5.15 9.34
CA GLU A 56 8.92 5.46 8.05
C GLU A 56 9.55 6.67 7.34
N LEU A 57 9.92 7.70 8.10
CA LEU A 57 10.61 8.86 7.55
C LEU A 57 11.99 8.51 7.00
N ALA A 58 12.69 7.54 7.61
CA ALA A 58 13.97 7.07 7.08
C ALA A 58 13.81 6.42 5.70
N HIS A 59 12.79 5.57 5.50
CA HIS A 59 12.43 5.06 4.19
C HIS A 59 12.11 6.19 3.20
N ALA A 60 11.24 7.12 3.61
CA ALA A 60 10.76 8.20 2.77
C ALA A 60 11.88 9.16 2.33
N PHE A 61 12.78 9.55 3.24
CA PHE A 61 13.90 10.42 2.90
C PHE A 61 14.95 9.71 2.06
N THR A 62 15.18 8.43 2.29
CA THR A 62 16.05 7.62 1.45
C THR A 62 15.47 7.45 0.04
N ALA A 63 14.16 7.20 -0.08
CA ALA A 63 13.46 7.13 -1.35
C ALA A 63 13.64 8.43 -2.17
N ARG A 64 13.46 9.58 -1.52
CA ARG A 64 13.67 10.90 -2.17
C ARG A 64 15.09 11.11 -2.68
N ARG A 65 16.13 10.61 -1.99
CA ARG A 65 17.52 10.67 -2.48
C ARG A 65 17.74 9.89 -3.77
N PHE A 66 16.91 8.87 -4.01
CA PHE A 66 16.92 8.09 -5.25
C PHE A 66 15.86 8.56 -6.28
N GLY A 67 15.30 9.77 -6.10
CA GLY A 67 14.32 10.34 -7.02
C GLY A 67 12.92 9.73 -6.91
N VAL A 68 12.64 8.93 -5.88
CA VAL A 68 11.32 8.35 -5.64
C VAL A 68 10.51 9.27 -4.72
N PRO A 69 9.44 9.93 -5.21
CA PRO A 69 8.63 10.80 -4.38
C PRO A 69 7.84 9.99 -3.34
N THR A 70 7.67 10.57 -2.16
CA THR A 70 6.79 10.02 -1.13
C THR A 70 5.51 10.83 -1.09
N GLU A 71 4.37 10.20 -1.32
CA GLU A 71 3.06 10.85 -1.36
C GLU A 71 2.54 11.15 0.04
N ARG A 72 2.65 10.19 0.96
CA ARG A 72 2.19 10.31 2.35
C ARG A 72 2.76 9.19 3.22
N ILE A 73 2.75 9.42 4.53
CA ILE A 73 2.96 8.40 5.55
C ILE A 73 1.65 8.23 6.32
N THR A 74 1.22 6.99 6.56
CA THR A 74 0.04 6.69 7.37
C THR A 74 0.45 5.81 8.56
N LEU A 75 0.26 6.31 9.77
CA LEU A 75 0.45 5.56 11.01
C LEU A 75 -0.84 4.83 11.38
N TRP A 76 -0.75 3.56 11.72
CA TRP A 76 -1.88 2.71 12.10
C TRP A 76 -1.49 1.70 13.19
N GLY A 77 -2.43 0.90 13.68
CA GLY A 77 -2.22 0.05 14.85
C GLY A 77 -1.17 -1.05 14.73
N LEU A 78 -0.67 -1.36 13.55
CA LEU A 78 0.41 -2.36 13.37
C LEU A 78 1.71 -1.74 12.83
N GLY A 79 1.82 -0.41 12.80
CA GLY A 79 3.04 0.27 12.33
C GLY A 79 2.78 1.50 11.50
N GLY A 80 3.66 1.77 10.53
CA GLY A 80 3.55 2.83 9.55
C GLY A 80 3.51 2.27 8.12
N ILE A 81 3.03 3.07 7.19
CA ILE A 81 3.07 2.79 5.75
C ILE A 81 3.46 4.06 5.03
N ALA A 82 4.63 4.08 4.40
CA ALA A 82 5.02 5.13 3.47
C ALA A 82 4.52 4.80 2.06
N ALA A 83 3.58 5.59 1.54
CA ALA A 83 3.13 5.49 0.17
C ALA A 83 4.15 6.18 -0.75
N LEU A 84 4.89 5.40 -1.52
CA LEU A 84 5.83 5.89 -2.53
C LEU A 84 5.09 6.13 -3.85
N GLY A 85 5.34 7.26 -4.50
CA GLY A 85 4.70 7.65 -5.75
C GLY A 85 5.32 6.99 -7.00
N ALA A 86 6.39 6.22 -6.85
CA ALA A 86 7.02 5.45 -7.91
C ALA A 86 7.78 4.25 -7.36
N GLU A 87 8.10 3.31 -8.22
CA GLU A 87 8.98 2.20 -7.87
C GLU A 87 10.45 2.64 -7.84
N ALA A 88 11.28 1.97 -7.03
CA ALA A 88 12.71 2.26 -6.98
C ALA A 88 13.36 2.00 -8.36
N PRO A 89 14.22 2.90 -8.85
CA PRO A 89 14.76 2.80 -10.21
C PRO A 89 15.81 1.69 -10.38
N THR A 90 16.45 1.27 -9.31
CA THR A 90 17.54 0.28 -9.35
C THR A 90 17.47 -0.66 -8.13
N PRO A 91 18.07 -1.88 -8.24
CA PRO A 91 18.18 -2.77 -7.09
C PRO A 91 18.88 -2.13 -5.89
N LYS A 92 19.92 -1.31 -6.14
CA LYS A 92 20.65 -0.59 -5.11
C LYS A 92 19.75 0.41 -4.39
N ALA A 93 18.91 1.14 -5.12
CA ALA A 93 17.95 2.07 -4.53
C ALA A 93 16.93 1.33 -3.66
N GLU A 94 16.35 0.21 -4.16
CA GLU A 94 15.40 -0.62 -3.42
C GLU A 94 16.01 -1.13 -2.10
N GLY A 95 17.26 -1.65 -2.16
CA GLY A 95 17.95 -2.16 -0.98
C GLY A 95 18.20 -1.08 0.07
N TRP A 96 18.68 0.11 -0.32
CA TRP A 96 18.90 1.21 0.62
C TRP A 96 17.62 1.79 1.19
N ILE A 97 16.58 1.93 0.36
CA ILE A 97 15.26 2.36 0.82
C ILE A 97 14.75 1.38 1.89
N ALA A 98 14.81 0.09 1.60
CA ALA A 98 14.35 -0.93 2.53
C ALA A 98 15.20 -1.01 3.83
N ALA A 99 16.51 -0.84 3.75
CA ALA A 99 17.39 -0.88 4.92
C ALA A 99 17.25 0.36 5.84
N ALA A 100 16.80 1.49 5.31
CA ALA A 100 16.80 2.77 6.04
C ALA A 100 15.94 2.75 7.31
N GLY A 101 14.74 2.14 7.26
CA GLY A 101 13.87 2.02 8.44
C GLY A 101 14.48 1.17 9.55
N PRO A 102 14.86 -0.08 9.29
CA PRO A 102 15.54 -0.92 10.28
C PRO A 102 16.80 -0.29 10.87
N LEU A 103 17.62 0.39 10.05
CA LEU A 103 18.80 1.12 10.52
C LEU A 103 18.42 2.27 11.46
N MET A 104 17.35 3.00 11.16
CA MET A 104 16.85 4.05 12.05
C MET A 104 16.37 3.45 13.38
N SER A 105 15.58 2.37 13.34
CA SER A 105 15.13 1.70 14.56
C SER A 105 16.29 1.11 15.35
N ALA A 106 17.32 0.54 14.70
CA ALA A 106 18.52 0.06 15.37
C ALA A 106 19.29 1.20 16.07
N ALA A 107 19.39 2.37 15.41
CA ALA A 107 20.02 3.55 16.01
C ALA A 107 19.23 4.05 17.23
N LEU A 108 17.90 4.16 17.12
CA LEU A 108 17.03 4.52 18.26
C LEU A 108 17.12 3.49 19.38
N GLY A 109 17.20 2.21 19.03
CA GLY A 109 17.43 1.10 19.96
C GLY A 109 18.72 1.26 20.74
N GLY A 110 19.84 1.50 20.03
CA GLY A 110 21.15 1.72 20.62
C GLY A 110 21.19 2.96 21.52
N ILE A 111 20.62 4.08 21.09
CA ILE A 111 20.51 5.32 21.88
C ILE A 111 19.69 5.07 23.16
N GLY A 112 18.55 4.40 23.05
CA GLY A 112 17.67 4.14 24.19
C GLY A 112 18.32 3.22 25.23
N ILE A 113 18.86 2.08 24.78
CA ILE A 113 19.50 1.10 25.68
C ILE A 113 20.79 1.70 26.25
N GLY A 114 21.65 2.28 25.40
CA GLY A 114 22.92 2.87 25.84
C GLY A 114 22.71 4.05 26.78
N GLY A 115 21.75 4.93 26.47
CA GLY A 115 21.40 6.06 27.34
C GLY A 115 20.86 5.62 28.70
N ALA A 116 19.96 4.65 28.73
CA ALA A 116 19.42 4.09 29.98
C ALA A 116 20.55 3.43 30.82
N SER A 117 21.43 2.67 30.16
CA SER A 117 22.56 2.03 30.83
C SER A 117 23.54 3.05 31.42
N LEU A 118 23.83 4.13 30.69
CA LEU A 118 24.68 5.22 31.18
C LEU A 118 24.06 5.93 32.39
N LEU A 119 22.74 6.24 32.32
CA LEU A 119 22.03 6.86 33.45
C LEU A 119 22.05 5.94 34.68
N HIS A 120 21.89 4.64 34.48
CA HIS A 120 21.97 3.65 35.55
C HIS A 120 23.38 3.60 36.20
N LEU A 121 24.43 3.67 35.37
CA LEU A 121 25.84 3.73 35.88
C LEU A 121 26.11 5.01 36.67
N LEU A 122 25.42 6.09 36.37
CA LEU A 122 25.48 7.36 37.12
C LEU A 122 24.53 7.38 38.35
N ASP A 123 23.98 6.24 38.71
CA ASP A 123 22.99 6.04 39.79
C ASP A 123 21.69 6.87 39.63
N ILE A 124 21.39 7.32 38.42
CA ILE A 124 20.14 8.00 38.08
C ILE A 124 19.11 6.92 37.79
N ARG A 125 18.08 6.86 38.63
CA ARG A 125 17.02 5.85 38.57
C ARG A 125 15.66 6.54 38.44
N GLY A 126 14.63 5.79 37.98
CA GLY A 126 13.26 6.27 37.93
C GLY A 126 12.50 5.84 36.64
N ALA A 127 11.24 6.21 36.59
CA ALA A 127 10.35 5.83 35.50
C ALA A 127 10.88 6.25 34.10
N ALA A 128 11.48 7.43 34.01
CA ALA A 128 12.04 7.93 32.74
C ALA A 128 13.15 7.04 32.19
N VAL A 129 14.04 6.53 33.06
CA VAL A 129 15.12 5.59 32.65
C VAL A 129 14.51 4.27 32.19
N GLY A 130 13.48 3.77 32.91
CA GLY A 130 12.75 2.55 32.51
C GLY A 130 12.06 2.70 31.16
N VAL A 131 11.41 3.83 30.89
CA VAL A 131 10.78 4.14 29.60
C VAL A 131 11.82 4.24 28.49
N LEU A 132 12.96 4.88 28.75
CA LEU A 132 14.05 5.00 27.77
C LEU A 132 14.61 3.62 27.40
N PHE A 133 14.85 2.75 28.39
CA PHE A 133 15.29 1.38 28.18
C PHE A 133 14.25 0.57 27.39
N TRP A 134 12.98 0.63 27.80
CA TRP A 134 11.88 -0.06 27.13
C TRP A 134 11.74 0.39 25.67
N LEU A 135 11.78 1.69 25.41
CA LEU A 135 11.70 2.25 24.07
C LEU A 135 12.91 1.80 23.21
N GLY A 136 14.09 1.79 23.79
CA GLY A 136 15.30 1.28 23.15
C GLY A 136 15.19 -0.20 22.78
N LEU A 137 14.76 -1.04 23.72
CA LEU A 137 14.56 -2.47 23.49
C LEU A 137 13.49 -2.73 22.41
N THR A 138 12.37 -2.02 22.47
CA THR A 138 11.28 -2.17 21.50
C THR A 138 11.74 -1.78 20.09
N ASN A 139 12.55 -0.71 19.94
CA ASN A 139 13.12 -0.33 18.65
C ASN A 139 14.16 -1.34 18.14
N ALA A 140 14.98 -1.91 19.03
CA ALA A 140 15.91 -2.98 18.66
C ALA A 140 15.16 -4.24 18.15
N VAL A 141 14.08 -4.63 18.84
CA VAL A 141 13.20 -5.72 18.40
C VAL A 141 12.53 -5.39 17.06
N LEU A 142 12.03 -4.16 16.89
CA LEU A 142 11.44 -3.69 15.63
C LEU A 142 12.45 -3.76 14.47
N ALA A 143 13.69 -3.34 14.70
CA ALA A 143 14.77 -3.46 13.70
C ALA A 143 15.06 -4.92 13.35
N ALA A 144 15.25 -5.78 14.35
CA ALA A 144 15.53 -7.20 14.15
C ALA A 144 14.40 -7.91 13.40
N PHE A 145 13.14 -7.63 13.78
CA PHE A 145 11.97 -8.20 13.16
C PHE A 145 11.85 -7.76 11.69
N ASN A 146 12.03 -6.47 11.41
CA ASN A 146 11.98 -5.95 10.04
C ASN A 146 13.15 -6.43 9.17
N LEU A 147 14.26 -6.86 9.75
CA LEU A 147 15.40 -7.45 9.01
C LEU A 147 15.22 -8.94 8.69
N LEU A 148 14.16 -9.58 9.17
CA LEU A 148 13.89 -10.99 8.80
C LEU A 148 13.73 -11.14 7.27
N PRO A 149 14.35 -12.18 6.66
CA PRO A 149 14.47 -12.30 5.21
C PRO A 149 13.18 -12.81 4.55
N GLY A 150 12.11 -12.04 4.62
CA GLY A 150 10.82 -12.41 4.02
C GLY A 150 9.87 -11.22 3.90
N ALA A 151 9.22 -11.06 2.74
CA ALA A 151 8.14 -10.08 2.62
C ALA A 151 6.96 -10.50 3.55
N PRO A 152 6.18 -9.56 4.10
CA PRO A 152 6.14 -8.12 3.77
C PRO A 152 7.15 -7.25 4.52
N LEU A 153 8.13 -7.84 5.21
CA LEU A 153 9.11 -7.14 6.03
C LEU A 153 10.19 -6.46 5.15
N ASP A 154 10.89 -5.46 5.70
CA ASP A 154 11.95 -4.76 4.96
C ASP A 154 13.11 -5.66 4.57
N GLY A 155 13.45 -6.64 5.41
CA GLY A 155 14.44 -7.67 5.09
C GLY A 155 14.07 -8.49 3.85
N GLY A 156 12.78 -8.75 3.64
CA GLY A 156 12.30 -9.34 2.39
C GLY A 156 12.55 -8.45 1.18
N ARG A 157 12.37 -7.13 1.30
CA ARG A 157 12.68 -6.16 0.24
C ARG A 157 14.20 -6.07 -0.01
N ILE A 158 15.02 -6.17 1.02
CA ILE A 158 16.50 -6.23 0.89
C ILE A 158 16.90 -7.49 0.11
N VAL A 159 16.36 -8.66 0.48
CA VAL A 159 16.59 -9.92 -0.23
C VAL A 159 16.08 -9.82 -1.67
N GLY A 160 14.89 -9.25 -1.90
CA GLY A 160 14.34 -8.99 -3.22
C GLY A 160 15.27 -8.11 -4.07
N ALA A 161 15.80 -7.03 -3.50
CA ALA A 161 16.75 -6.15 -4.17
C ALA A 161 18.06 -6.87 -4.55
N TRP A 162 18.59 -7.69 -3.65
CA TRP A 162 19.76 -8.51 -3.92
C TRP A 162 19.49 -9.55 -5.03
N ARG A 163 18.36 -10.24 -5.00
CA ARG A 163 17.94 -11.18 -6.05
C ARG A 163 17.76 -10.46 -7.39
N TRP A 164 17.09 -9.30 -7.38
CA TRP A 164 16.93 -8.47 -8.58
C TRP A 164 18.26 -8.08 -9.21
N SER A 165 19.26 -7.69 -8.41
CA SER A 165 20.60 -7.37 -8.92
C SER A 165 21.30 -8.58 -9.60
N ARG A 166 20.91 -9.80 -9.22
CA ARG A 166 21.46 -11.05 -9.79
C ARG A 166 20.74 -11.51 -11.04
N HIS A 167 19.42 -11.36 -11.11
CA HIS A 167 18.60 -11.92 -12.19
C HIS A 167 18.17 -10.88 -13.23
N GLY A 168 18.24 -9.59 -12.94
CA GLY A 168 17.66 -8.54 -13.77
C GLY A 168 16.12 -8.46 -13.75
N ASP A 169 15.41 -9.44 -13.20
CA ASP A 169 13.95 -9.49 -13.13
C ASP A 169 13.48 -9.11 -11.73
N ARG A 170 12.93 -7.89 -11.59
CA ARG A 170 12.45 -7.32 -10.35
C ARG A 170 11.27 -8.09 -9.76
N TYR A 171 10.29 -8.43 -10.59
CA TYR A 171 9.05 -9.05 -10.12
C TYR A 171 9.27 -10.51 -9.73
N ARG A 172 10.15 -11.20 -10.45
CA ARG A 172 10.63 -12.53 -10.05
C ARG A 172 11.30 -12.48 -8.68
N ALA A 173 12.24 -11.57 -8.50
CA ALA A 173 12.98 -11.41 -7.24
C ALA A 173 12.04 -11.08 -6.07
N ARG A 174 11.02 -10.23 -6.30
CA ARG A 174 9.98 -9.90 -5.32
C ARG A 174 9.13 -11.12 -4.96
N GLY A 175 8.74 -11.92 -5.94
CA GLY A 175 8.01 -13.17 -5.73
C GLY A 175 8.81 -14.21 -4.92
N GLU A 176 10.12 -14.32 -5.17
CA GLU A 176 11.03 -15.20 -4.42
C GLU A 176 11.20 -14.73 -2.95
N ALA A 177 11.34 -13.43 -2.71
CA ALA A 177 11.39 -12.87 -1.36
C ALA A 177 10.06 -13.07 -0.61
N ALA A 178 8.93 -12.95 -1.30
CA ALA A 178 7.62 -13.22 -0.74
C ALA A 178 7.44 -14.72 -0.40
N GLN A 179 7.97 -15.64 -1.23
CA GLN A 179 7.97 -17.06 -0.92
C GLN A 179 8.74 -17.38 0.37
N LEU A 180 9.89 -16.72 0.61
CA LEU A 180 10.61 -16.84 1.88
C LEU A 180 9.76 -16.34 3.05
N GLY A 181 9.01 -15.26 2.86
CA GLY A 181 8.07 -14.75 3.86
C GLY A 181 6.95 -15.74 4.21
N VAL A 182 6.40 -16.45 3.22
CA VAL A 182 5.41 -17.52 3.45
C VAL A 182 6.02 -18.65 4.29
N ILE A 183 7.23 -19.10 3.95
CA ILE A 183 7.92 -20.17 4.68
C ILE A 183 8.23 -19.72 6.12
N LEU A 184 8.76 -18.52 6.29
CA LEU A 184 9.05 -17.94 7.60
C LEU A 184 7.79 -17.83 8.45
N GLY A 185 6.72 -17.25 7.90
CA GLY A 185 5.45 -17.09 8.61
C GLY A 185 4.83 -18.42 9.00
N ALA A 186 4.84 -19.41 8.09
CA ALA A 186 4.37 -20.76 8.38
C ALA A 186 5.21 -21.44 9.48
N GLY A 187 6.54 -21.27 9.45
CA GLY A 187 7.45 -21.78 10.48
C GLY A 187 7.17 -21.16 11.86
N VAL A 188 7.00 -19.83 11.92
CA VAL A 188 6.64 -19.11 13.16
C VAL A 188 5.27 -19.57 13.67
N ALA A 189 4.28 -19.74 12.77
CA ALA A 189 2.94 -20.23 13.15
C ALA A 189 3.00 -21.63 13.72
N ALA A 190 3.71 -22.55 13.07
CA ALA A 190 3.84 -23.94 13.50
C ALA A 190 4.60 -24.06 14.84
N ALA A 191 5.74 -23.37 14.97
CA ALA A 191 6.52 -23.34 16.20
C ALA A 191 5.73 -22.74 17.37
N GLY A 192 5.06 -21.60 17.12
CA GLY A 192 4.21 -20.94 18.11
C GLY A 192 3.03 -21.81 18.55
N ALA A 193 2.36 -22.49 17.61
CA ALA A 193 1.28 -23.42 17.92
C ALA A 193 1.78 -24.61 18.76
N PHE A 194 2.92 -25.19 18.39
CA PHE A 194 3.53 -26.26 19.14
C PHE A 194 3.85 -25.86 20.59
N LEU A 195 4.46 -24.67 20.79
CA LEU A 195 4.76 -24.15 22.13
C LEU A 195 3.48 -23.87 22.93
N ALA A 196 2.46 -23.29 22.30
CA ALA A 196 1.18 -23.03 22.95
C ALA A 196 0.48 -24.32 23.40
N LEU A 197 0.50 -25.39 22.59
CA LEU A 197 -0.03 -26.72 22.94
C LEU A 197 0.72 -27.37 24.12
N ARG A 198 1.98 -27.03 24.33
CA ARG A 198 2.79 -27.42 25.48
C ARG A 198 2.57 -26.55 26.72
N GLY A 199 1.68 -25.57 26.64
CA GLY A 199 1.49 -24.61 27.73
C GLY A 199 2.64 -23.60 27.88
N ILE A 200 3.55 -23.53 26.90
CA ILE A 200 4.71 -22.67 26.88
C ILE A 200 4.48 -21.57 25.82
N GLY A 201 4.04 -20.40 26.21
CA GLY A 201 3.93 -19.26 25.29
C GLY A 201 2.51 -18.75 25.05
N SER A 202 2.42 -17.72 24.24
CA SER A 202 1.18 -17.01 23.92
C SER A 202 0.65 -17.41 22.54
N LEU A 203 -0.67 -17.47 22.40
CA LEU A 203 -1.37 -17.62 21.11
C LEU A 203 -1.06 -16.49 20.14
N MET A 204 -0.49 -15.37 20.61
CA MET A 204 -0.07 -14.27 19.74
C MET A 204 1.05 -14.68 18.78
N VAL A 205 1.93 -15.61 19.17
CA VAL A 205 3.04 -16.05 18.29
C VAL A 205 2.52 -16.78 17.03
N PRO A 206 1.70 -17.82 17.13
CA PRO A 206 1.15 -18.47 15.93
C PRO A 206 0.27 -17.53 15.11
N LEU A 207 -0.51 -16.65 15.74
CA LEU A 207 -1.30 -15.65 15.01
C LEU A 207 -0.42 -14.66 14.23
N THR A 208 0.70 -14.22 14.80
CA THR A 208 1.69 -13.40 14.09
C THR A 208 2.30 -14.15 12.90
N GLY A 209 2.61 -15.43 13.07
CA GLY A 209 3.12 -16.27 11.99
C GLY A 209 2.13 -16.39 10.83
N VAL A 210 0.85 -16.67 11.15
CA VAL A 210 -0.23 -16.71 10.14
C VAL A 210 -0.38 -15.36 9.44
N PHE A 211 -0.37 -14.25 10.19
CA PHE A 211 -0.45 -12.91 9.62
C PHE A 211 0.69 -12.65 8.62
N ILE A 212 1.95 -13.00 8.97
CA ILE A 212 3.10 -12.86 8.07
C ILE A 212 2.89 -13.72 6.82
N ALA A 213 2.51 -15.01 6.98
CA ALA A 213 2.34 -15.93 5.86
C ALA A 213 1.26 -15.46 4.87
N VAL A 214 0.10 -15.00 5.36
CA VAL A 214 -1.00 -14.51 4.53
C VAL A 214 -0.61 -13.25 3.77
N ASN A 215 0.04 -12.28 4.44
CA ASN A 215 0.50 -11.06 3.76
C ASN A 215 1.59 -11.36 2.73
N ALA A 216 2.52 -12.27 3.05
CA ALA A 216 3.55 -12.71 2.12
C ALA A 216 2.94 -13.44 0.89
N ALA A 217 1.94 -14.28 1.09
CA ALA A 217 1.23 -14.95 -0.01
C ALA A 217 0.54 -13.94 -0.94
N THR A 218 -0.10 -12.90 -0.36
CA THR A 218 -0.72 -11.81 -1.12
C THR A 218 0.32 -11.04 -1.93
N GLU A 219 1.47 -10.70 -1.32
CA GLU A 219 2.60 -10.04 -1.99
C GLU A 219 3.15 -10.88 -3.14
N ARG A 220 3.27 -12.22 -2.94
CA ARG A 220 3.71 -13.16 -3.96
C ARG A 220 2.76 -13.18 -5.16
N GLN A 221 1.45 -13.23 -4.91
CA GLN A 221 0.44 -13.19 -5.98
C GLN A 221 0.51 -11.87 -6.75
N ALA A 222 0.65 -10.74 -6.05
CA ALA A 222 0.82 -9.44 -6.68
C ALA A 222 2.10 -9.39 -7.55
N ALA A 223 3.23 -9.92 -7.06
CA ALA A 223 4.47 -9.97 -7.81
C ALA A 223 4.35 -10.83 -9.07
N LEU A 224 3.68 -11.98 -9.00
CA LEU A 224 3.43 -12.85 -10.15
C LEU A 224 2.52 -12.16 -11.18
N ALA A 225 1.49 -11.47 -10.74
CA ALA A 225 0.61 -10.68 -11.62
C ALA A 225 1.39 -9.56 -12.32
N CYS A 226 2.19 -8.79 -11.57
CA CYS A 226 3.03 -7.74 -12.15
C CYS A 226 4.05 -8.32 -13.15
N ARG A 227 4.62 -9.50 -12.88
CA ARG A 227 5.55 -10.16 -13.78
C ARG A 227 4.92 -10.54 -15.11
N ARG A 228 3.66 -10.99 -15.11
CA ARG A 228 2.91 -11.31 -16.35
C ARG A 228 2.63 -10.07 -17.19
N LEU A 229 2.46 -8.92 -16.54
CA LEU A 229 2.20 -7.64 -17.20
C LEU A 229 3.49 -6.85 -17.50
N ALA A 230 4.64 -7.35 -17.04
CA ALA A 230 5.93 -6.70 -17.28
C ALA A 230 6.25 -6.66 -18.77
N GLY A 231 6.66 -5.49 -19.24
CA GLY A 231 6.95 -5.26 -20.67
C GLY A 231 5.73 -4.86 -21.51
N MET A 232 4.50 -4.95 -20.99
CA MET A 232 3.31 -4.45 -21.67
C MET A 232 3.14 -2.94 -21.45
N SER A 233 2.81 -2.23 -22.50
CA SER A 233 2.35 -0.85 -22.45
C SER A 233 0.84 -0.76 -22.28
N VAL A 234 0.35 0.39 -21.86
CA VAL A 234 -1.09 0.66 -21.81
C VAL A 234 -1.71 0.52 -23.20
N GLY A 235 -0.96 0.95 -24.25
CA GLY A 235 -1.38 0.86 -25.65
C GLY A 235 -1.70 -0.56 -26.11
N ASP A 236 -0.95 -1.56 -25.63
CA ASP A 236 -1.14 -2.98 -26.01
C ASP A 236 -2.50 -3.54 -25.59
N LEU A 237 -3.15 -2.92 -24.60
CA LEU A 237 -4.47 -3.31 -24.09
C LEU A 237 -5.54 -2.22 -24.27
N THR A 238 -5.22 -1.17 -24.99
CA THR A 238 -6.16 -0.08 -25.22
C THR A 238 -7.25 -0.50 -26.21
N TRP A 239 -8.48 -0.35 -25.78
CA TRP A 239 -9.64 -0.51 -26.63
C TRP A 239 -9.98 0.83 -27.25
N PHE A 240 -9.90 0.90 -28.57
CA PHE A 240 -10.29 2.03 -29.39
C PHE A 240 -11.75 1.91 -29.79
N GLY A 241 -12.35 3.02 -30.21
CA GLY A 241 -13.76 2.97 -30.64
C GLY A 241 -14.77 3.13 -29.51
N ILE A 242 -14.49 4.07 -28.61
CA ILE A 242 -15.39 4.44 -27.52
C ILE A 242 -16.61 5.14 -28.09
N ALA A 243 -17.82 4.69 -27.71
CA ALA A 243 -19.06 5.39 -28.01
C ALA A 243 -19.09 6.76 -27.33
N ARG A 244 -19.76 7.72 -27.97
CA ARG A 244 -19.92 9.08 -27.43
C ARG A 244 -21.39 9.40 -27.35
N ALA A 245 -21.80 10.03 -26.24
CA ALA A 245 -23.16 10.48 -26.02
C ALA A 245 -23.19 11.79 -25.25
N GLN A 246 -24.36 12.41 -25.19
CA GLN A 246 -24.60 13.54 -24.30
C GLN A 246 -25.10 13.07 -22.94
N PRO A 247 -24.86 13.82 -21.86
CA PRO A 247 -25.30 13.47 -20.50
C PRO A 247 -26.81 13.25 -20.37
N GLN A 248 -27.60 13.90 -21.22
CA GLN A 248 -29.08 13.84 -21.23
C GLN A 248 -29.63 12.57 -21.87
N THR A 249 -28.83 11.86 -22.67
CA THR A 249 -29.23 10.59 -23.30
C THR A 249 -29.68 9.61 -22.23
N ASP A 250 -30.82 8.98 -22.42
CA ASP A 250 -31.35 7.97 -21.51
C ASP A 250 -30.67 6.60 -21.71
N VAL A 251 -30.74 5.77 -20.66
CA VAL A 251 -30.09 4.46 -20.64
C VAL A 251 -30.75 3.50 -21.68
N ALA A 252 -32.08 3.58 -21.90
CA ALA A 252 -32.75 2.70 -22.82
C ALA A 252 -32.31 2.94 -24.26
N THR A 253 -32.22 4.23 -24.66
CA THR A 253 -31.71 4.63 -25.98
C THR A 253 -30.26 4.15 -26.16
N MET A 254 -29.40 4.31 -25.15
CA MET A 254 -28.00 3.90 -25.26
C MET A 254 -27.86 2.37 -25.35
N LEU A 255 -28.63 1.61 -24.58
CA LEU A 255 -28.61 0.14 -24.63
C LEU A 255 -29.22 -0.40 -25.90
N TRP A 256 -30.23 0.28 -26.49
CA TRP A 256 -30.79 -0.08 -27.78
C TRP A 256 -29.76 0.08 -28.92
N GLU A 257 -28.92 1.11 -28.83
CA GLU A 257 -27.82 1.32 -29.76
C GLU A 257 -26.56 0.48 -29.43
N ARG A 258 -26.69 -0.49 -28.53
CA ARG A 258 -25.58 -1.33 -28.02
C ARG A 258 -24.75 -1.98 -29.13
N SER A 259 -25.36 -2.37 -30.24
CA SER A 259 -24.65 -2.88 -31.41
C SER A 259 -23.70 -1.87 -32.05
N ARG A 260 -23.88 -0.57 -31.77
CA ARG A 260 -23.03 0.53 -32.20
C ARG A 260 -21.97 0.90 -31.14
N LEU A 261 -22.11 0.40 -29.90
CA LEU A 261 -21.21 0.75 -28.78
C LEU A 261 -19.78 0.20 -28.94
N GLY A 262 -19.59 -0.71 -29.88
CA GLY A 262 -18.31 -1.43 -29.98
C GLY A 262 -18.05 -2.31 -28.77
N SER A 263 -16.95 -3.02 -28.80
CA SER A 263 -16.57 -3.99 -27.76
C SER A 263 -16.02 -3.36 -26.46
N ALA A 264 -15.88 -2.04 -26.40
CA ALA A 264 -15.26 -1.36 -25.24
C ALA A 264 -16.16 -1.30 -23.99
N GLY A 265 -17.47 -1.48 -24.14
CA GLY A 265 -18.42 -1.42 -23.03
C GLY A 265 -18.40 -0.09 -22.24
N VAL A 266 -17.97 1.00 -22.89
CA VAL A 266 -17.78 2.32 -22.28
C VAL A 266 -18.31 3.41 -23.20
N VAL A 267 -19.05 4.35 -22.62
CA VAL A 267 -19.58 5.54 -23.29
C VAL A 267 -18.88 6.77 -22.71
N ALA A 268 -18.26 7.57 -23.56
CA ALA A 268 -17.73 8.87 -23.20
C ALA A 268 -18.84 9.93 -23.28
N LEU A 269 -19.09 10.64 -22.21
CA LEU A 269 -20.03 11.75 -22.17
C LEU A 269 -19.30 13.05 -22.42
N ASN A 270 -19.70 13.74 -23.48
CA ASN A 270 -19.09 15.00 -23.90
C ASN A 270 -20.06 16.16 -23.74
N ASP A 271 -19.50 17.35 -23.51
CA ASP A 271 -20.25 18.60 -23.65
C ASP A 271 -20.48 18.94 -25.14
N PRO A 272 -21.31 19.96 -25.46
CA PRO A 272 -21.52 20.40 -26.84
C PRO A 272 -20.25 20.88 -27.57
N TYR A 273 -19.19 21.21 -26.83
CA TYR A 273 -17.90 21.64 -27.36
C TYR A 273 -16.91 20.47 -27.57
N GLY A 274 -17.34 19.24 -27.23
CA GLY A 274 -16.53 18.03 -27.40
C GLY A 274 -15.61 17.69 -26.21
N ASN A 275 -15.65 18.47 -25.12
CA ASN A 275 -14.85 18.17 -23.93
C ASN A 275 -15.44 16.99 -23.18
N LEU A 276 -14.57 16.11 -22.66
CA LEU A 276 -14.99 14.96 -21.87
C LEU A 276 -15.49 15.41 -20.49
N LEU A 277 -16.76 15.16 -20.20
CA LEU A 277 -17.37 15.37 -18.87
C LEU A 277 -17.13 14.17 -17.95
N GLY A 278 -17.17 12.96 -18.53
CA GLY A 278 -16.98 11.72 -17.82
C GLY A 278 -17.28 10.50 -18.66
N ILE A 279 -17.34 9.34 -18.04
CA ILE A 279 -17.63 8.07 -18.69
C ILE A 279 -18.74 7.31 -17.96
N VAL A 280 -19.46 6.46 -18.71
CA VAL A 280 -20.39 5.47 -18.16
C VAL A 280 -19.99 4.10 -18.70
N THR A 281 -19.96 3.09 -17.84
CA THR A 281 -19.71 1.70 -18.25
C THR A 281 -21.01 0.97 -18.52
N GLU A 282 -20.96 0.02 -19.43
CA GLU A 282 -22.09 -0.85 -19.76
C GLU A 282 -22.63 -1.56 -18.50
N SER A 283 -21.74 -2.07 -17.66
CA SER A 283 -22.12 -2.71 -16.39
C SER A 283 -22.89 -1.80 -15.42
N ARG A 284 -22.72 -0.48 -15.49
CA ARG A 284 -23.55 0.47 -14.74
C ARG A 284 -24.92 0.68 -15.35
N MET A 285 -25.00 0.72 -16.68
CA MET A 285 -26.27 0.84 -17.40
C MET A 285 -27.14 -0.41 -17.21
N ASP A 286 -26.53 -1.60 -17.26
CA ASP A 286 -27.22 -2.88 -17.06
C ASP A 286 -27.82 -3.03 -15.65
N ARG A 287 -27.25 -2.37 -14.65
CA ARG A 287 -27.80 -2.37 -13.27
C ARG A 287 -29.06 -1.52 -13.09
N VAL A 288 -29.37 -0.67 -14.06
CA VAL A 288 -30.60 0.13 -14.02
C VAL A 288 -31.81 -0.77 -14.32
N PRO A 289 -32.81 -0.83 -13.42
CA PRO A 289 -34.03 -1.59 -13.67
C PRO A 289 -34.68 -1.22 -14.99
N GLU A 290 -35.26 -2.19 -15.68
CA GLU A 290 -35.80 -1.99 -17.04
C GLU A 290 -36.86 -0.88 -17.13
N ASP A 291 -37.71 -0.80 -16.10
CA ASP A 291 -38.77 0.21 -15.97
C ASP A 291 -38.21 1.64 -15.80
N GLN A 292 -36.98 1.78 -15.36
CA GLN A 292 -36.34 3.08 -15.12
C GLN A 292 -35.37 3.49 -16.24
N ARG A 293 -35.04 2.62 -17.17
CA ARG A 293 -34.03 2.90 -18.21
C ARG A 293 -34.39 4.07 -19.11
N GLY A 294 -35.70 4.25 -19.42
CA GLY A 294 -36.16 5.36 -20.24
C GLY A 294 -36.17 6.74 -19.54
N THR A 295 -36.10 6.75 -18.21
CA THR A 295 -36.08 8.00 -17.41
C THR A 295 -34.74 8.31 -16.79
N THR A 296 -33.83 7.34 -16.76
CA THR A 296 -32.50 7.49 -16.19
C THR A 296 -31.52 8.04 -17.23
N SER A 297 -31.02 9.24 -17.03
CA SER A 297 -29.99 9.83 -17.90
C SER A 297 -28.60 9.24 -17.65
N LEU A 298 -27.77 9.15 -18.70
CA LEU A 298 -26.37 8.71 -18.58
C LEU A 298 -25.56 9.62 -17.65
N GLY A 299 -25.90 10.90 -17.59
CA GLY A 299 -25.24 11.87 -16.70
C GLY A 299 -25.34 11.50 -15.22
N SER A 300 -26.47 10.88 -14.80
CA SER A 300 -26.66 10.44 -13.42
C SER A 300 -25.80 9.24 -13.03
N LEU A 301 -25.37 8.44 -14.01
CA LEU A 301 -24.50 7.26 -13.83
C LEU A 301 -23.03 7.56 -14.07
N MET A 302 -22.71 8.78 -14.47
CA MET A 302 -21.39 9.18 -14.93
C MET A 302 -20.34 9.11 -13.81
N VAL A 303 -19.16 8.62 -14.16
CA VAL A 303 -17.94 8.88 -13.40
C VAL A 303 -17.31 10.15 -13.95
N PRO A 304 -17.22 11.25 -13.18
CA PRO A 304 -16.68 12.51 -13.65
C PRO A 304 -15.24 12.39 -14.14
N ALA A 305 -14.88 13.14 -15.18
CA ALA A 305 -13.54 13.10 -15.80
C ALA A 305 -12.41 13.40 -14.82
N GLY A 306 -12.66 14.23 -13.80
CA GLY A 306 -11.67 14.53 -12.74
C GLY A 306 -11.34 13.36 -11.82
N ASN A 307 -12.21 12.34 -11.78
CA ASN A 307 -12.03 11.14 -10.97
C ASN A 307 -11.43 9.96 -11.77
N LEU A 308 -11.16 10.15 -13.06
CA LEU A 308 -10.62 9.12 -13.93
C LEU A 308 -9.10 9.10 -13.89
N ALA A 309 -8.51 7.92 -13.77
CA ALA A 309 -7.08 7.76 -13.96
C ALA A 309 -6.74 7.96 -15.43
N ARG A 310 -5.78 8.86 -15.70
CA ARG A 310 -5.29 9.16 -17.05
C ARG A 310 -3.95 8.46 -17.26
N SER A 311 -3.79 7.83 -18.39
CA SER A 311 -2.54 7.20 -18.84
C SER A 311 -2.24 7.53 -20.29
N ARG A 312 -0.97 7.38 -20.66
CA ARG A 312 -0.54 7.50 -22.06
C ARG A 312 -0.38 6.09 -22.66
N PRO A 313 -0.47 5.96 -23.99
CA PRO A 313 -0.30 4.65 -24.66
C PRO A 313 1.07 4.02 -24.39
N ASP A 314 2.13 4.83 -24.30
CA ASP A 314 3.52 4.42 -24.09
C ASP A 314 3.86 4.12 -22.60
N GLU A 315 2.94 4.37 -21.71
CA GLU A 315 3.13 4.16 -20.27
C GLU A 315 3.14 2.66 -19.93
N SER A 316 3.99 2.26 -18.97
CA SER A 316 3.98 0.89 -18.45
C SER A 316 2.62 0.53 -17.84
N LEU A 317 2.05 -0.60 -18.27
CA LEU A 317 0.75 -1.07 -17.79
C LEU A 317 0.76 -1.31 -16.27
N VAL A 318 1.82 -1.88 -15.73
CA VAL A 318 1.98 -2.13 -14.29
C VAL A 318 1.92 -0.81 -13.50
N TYR A 319 2.63 0.22 -13.98
CA TYR A 319 2.62 1.54 -13.34
C TYR A 319 1.25 2.22 -13.45
N ALA A 320 0.62 2.16 -14.61
CA ALA A 320 -0.71 2.72 -14.80
C ALA A 320 -1.75 2.07 -13.86
N LEU A 321 -1.71 0.74 -13.71
CA LEU A 321 -2.61 0.00 -12.83
C LEU A 321 -2.39 0.27 -11.35
N SER A 322 -1.17 0.58 -10.92
CA SER A 322 -0.88 0.92 -9.52
C SER A 322 -1.60 2.20 -9.05
N ARG A 323 -1.95 3.09 -9.99
CA ARG A 323 -2.69 4.34 -9.74
C ARG A 323 -4.21 4.18 -9.80
N VAL A 324 -4.70 3.05 -10.29
CA VAL A 324 -6.13 2.80 -10.44
C VAL A 324 -6.72 2.28 -9.14
N SER A 325 -7.70 2.98 -8.60
CA SER A 325 -8.47 2.48 -7.45
C SER A 325 -9.21 1.18 -7.83
N PRO A 326 -9.31 0.20 -6.92
CA PRO A 326 -10.12 -1.01 -7.13
C PRO A 326 -11.58 -0.74 -7.50
N LEU A 327 -12.08 0.46 -7.18
CA LEU A 327 -13.45 0.90 -7.50
C LEU A 327 -13.57 1.58 -8.86
N MET A 328 -12.44 1.85 -9.56
CA MET A 328 -12.48 2.42 -10.90
C MET A 328 -12.67 1.34 -11.95
N PRO A 329 -13.71 1.44 -12.77
CA PRO A 329 -14.03 0.40 -13.76
C PRO A 329 -13.13 0.43 -14.99
N VAL A 330 -12.49 1.56 -15.27
CA VAL A 330 -11.65 1.75 -16.47
C VAL A 330 -10.47 2.70 -16.20
N LEU A 331 -9.39 2.48 -16.95
CA LEU A 331 -8.29 3.40 -17.11
C LEU A 331 -8.46 4.14 -18.43
N THR A 332 -8.42 5.46 -18.43
CA THR A 332 -8.57 6.27 -19.66
C THR A 332 -7.20 6.54 -20.29
N VAL A 333 -7.13 6.38 -21.62
CA VAL A 333 -5.89 6.50 -22.39
C VAL A 333 -5.96 7.77 -23.23
N TRP A 334 -4.96 8.62 -23.05
CA TRP A 334 -4.90 9.96 -23.65
C TRP A 334 -3.66 10.12 -24.52
N ALA A 335 -3.85 10.65 -25.71
CA ALA A 335 -2.78 11.12 -26.59
C ALA A 335 -3.14 12.54 -27.05
N ASP A 336 -2.17 13.45 -27.09
CA ASP A 336 -2.34 14.85 -27.51
C ASP A 336 -3.54 15.55 -26.85
N ASN A 337 -3.72 15.32 -25.54
CA ASN A 337 -4.83 15.81 -24.74
C ASN A 337 -6.24 15.37 -25.20
N ARG A 338 -6.32 14.31 -26.01
CA ARG A 338 -7.56 13.68 -26.48
C ARG A 338 -7.70 12.29 -25.88
N LEU A 339 -8.92 11.94 -25.48
CA LEU A 339 -9.25 10.56 -25.11
C LEU A 339 -9.21 9.67 -26.37
N VAL A 340 -8.23 8.77 -26.43
CA VAL A 340 -8.05 7.87 -27.58
C VAL A 340 -8.59 6.47 -27.32
N GLY A 341 -8.67 6.06 -26.06
CA GLY A 341 -9.15 4.73 -25.72
C GLY A 341 -9.34 4.54 -24.22
N VAL A 342 -9.71 3.32 -23.85
CA VAL A 342 -9.87 2.87 -22.47
C VAL A 342 -9.28 1.48 -22.28
N VAL A 343 -8.82 1.18 -21.07
CA VAL A 343 -8.48 -0.17 -20.64
C VAL A 343 -9.48 -0.59 -19.57
N PRO A 344 -10.39 -1.55 -19.85
CA PRO A 344 -11.36 -2.05 -18.87
C PRO A 344 -10.63 -2.81 -17.75
N THR A 345 -10.74 -2.33 -16.51
CA THR A 345 -10.03 -2.94 -15.38
C THR A 345 -10.64 -4.28 -14.95
N GLU A 346 -11.93 -4.50 -15.19
CA GLU A 346 -12.61 -5.77 -14.92
C GLU A 346 -12.05 -6.90 -15.80
N TRP A 347 -11.81 -6.62 -17.08
CA TRP A 347 -11.23 -7.58 -18.01
C TRP A 347 -9.78 -7.97 -17.64
N LEU A 348 -9.01 -7.01 -17.14
CA LEU A 348 -7.67 -7.28 -16.62
C LEU A 348 -7.68 -8.22 -15.42
N ARG A 349 -8.64 -8.03 -14.50
CA ARG A 349 -8.80 -8.91 -13.33
C ARG A 349 -9.10 -10.35 -13.73
N THR A 350 -9.97 -10.54 -14.72
CA THR A 350 -10.31 -11.88 -15.23
C THR A 350 -9.10 -12.54 -15.88
N ARG A 351 -8.33 -11.82 -16.71
CA ARG A 351 -7.11 -12.37 -17.34
C ARG A 351 -5.98 -12.65 -16.36
N ILE A 352 -5.84 -11.85 -15.30
CA ILE A 352 -4.84 -12.09 -14.25
C ILE A 352 -5.20 -13.31 -13.41
N ALA A 353 -6.51 -13.60 -13.25
CA ALA A 353 -7.01 -14.71 -12.44
C ALA A 353 -7.07 -16.06 -13.18
N THR A 354 -7.18 -16.07 -14.52
CA THR A 354 -7.43 -17.30 -15.33
C THR A 354 -6.17 -17.91 -15.94
N HIS A 355 -4.99 -17.37 -15.67
CA HIS A 355 -3.68 -17.89 -16.07
C HIS A 355 -2.71 -17.87 -14.89
#